data_ff02374bc2cc9f2b46dfd818914336a0
#
_entry.id   ff02374bc2cc9f2b46dfd818914336a0
#
_cell.length_a   1.000
_cell.length_b   1.000
_cell.length_c   1.000
_cell.angle_alpha   90.00
_cell.angle_beta   90.00
_cell.angle_gamma   90.00
#
_symmetry.space_group_name_H-M   'P 1'
#
loop_
_entity.id
_entity.type
_entity.pdbx_description
1 polymer ?
#
loop_
_entity_poly.entity_id
_entity_poly.type
_entity_poly.pdbx_seq_one_letter_code
_entity_poly.pdbx_strand_id
1 'polypeptide(L)'
;MILPPATLGMLGGGQLGRFFVAAAHEMGYKVWVLDPDPHSPAGLIADRHLRAGYGDFAALDALAAGCAAVTTEFENVPADTLDYLAKFVP
;
A
#
# COMPACT_ATOMS: atom_id res chain seq x y z
N MET A 1 17.79 0.54 -6.34
CA MET A 1 17.30 -0.78 -5.91
C MET A 1 16.70 -0.71 -4.52
N ILE A 2 15.53 -1.29 -4.34
CA ILE A 2 14.84 -1.30 -3.04
C ILE A 2 15.14 -2.62 -2.35
N LEU A 3 15.79 -2.54 -1.19
CA LEU A 3 16.23 -3.73 -0.44
C LEU A 3 15.53 -3.82 0.92
N PRO A 4 15.31 -5.05 1.45
CA PRO A 4 14.80 -5.18 2.82
C PRO A 4 15.77 -4.54 3.83
N PRO A 5 15.25 -3.97 4.93
CA PRO A 5 13.88 -4.02 5.43
C PRO A 5 12.98 -2.85 4.99
N ALA A 6 13.12 -2.38 3.78
CA ALA A 6 12.30 -1.27 3.29
C ALA A 6 10.81 -1.55 3.45
N THR A 7 10.01 -0.50 3.49
CA THR A 7 8.55 -0.59 3.57
C THR A 7 7.97 -0.38 2.18
N LEU A 8 7.07 -1.29 1.79
CA LEU A 8 6.34 -1.21 0.53
C LEU A 8 4.91 -0.81 0.83
N GLY A 9 4.35 0.04 -0.02
CA GLY A 9 2.95 0.46 0.08
C GLY A 9 2.09 -0.26 -0.94
N MET A 10 0.83 -0.53 -0.58
CA MET A 10 -0.12 -1.13 -1.49
C MET A 10 -1.47 -0.46 -1.40
N LEU A 11 -2.02 -0.09 -2.55
CA LEU A 11 -3.38 0.40 -2.68
C LEU A 11 -4.31 -0.79 -2.93
N GLY A 12 -5.28 -0.97 -2.04
CA GLY A 12 -6.16 -2.11 -2.08
C GLY A 12 -5.63 -3.25 -1.23
N GLY A 13 -6.52 -3.89 -0.48
CA GLY A 13 -6.15 -4.91 0.49
C GLY A 13 -7.02 -6.15 0.45
N GLY A 14 -7.44 -6.62 -0.73
CA GLY A 14 -8.21 -7.84 -0.87
C GLY A 14 -7.33 -9.10 -0.73
N GLN A 15 -7.84 -10.24 -1.19
CA GLN A 15 -7.13 -11.52 -1.03
C GLN A 15 -5.81 -11.57 -1.80
N LEU A 16 -5.76 -11.00 -3.00
CA LEU A 16 -4.50 -10.95 -3.75
C LEU A 16 -3.47 -10.08 -3.02
N GLY A 17 -3.92 -8.98 -2.43
CA GLY A 17 -3.06 -8.14 -1.62
C GLY A 17 -2.54 -8.86 -0.39
N ARG A 18 -3.35 -9.72 0.21
CA ARG A 18 -2.92 -10.53 1.34
C ARG A 18 -1.76 -11.46 0.96
N PHE A 19 -1.84 -12.09 -0.21
CA PHE A 19 -0.73 -12.91 -0.71
C PHE A 19 0.53 -12.07 -0.92
N PHE A 20 0.37 -10.86 -1.45
CA PHE A 20 1.49 -9.93 -1.62
C PHE A 20 2.15 -9.61 -0.28
N VAL A 21 1.35 -9.28 0.74
CA VAL A 21 1.88 -8.96 2.07
C VAL A 21 2.65 -10.16 2.64
N ALA A 22 2.09 -11.35 2.54
CA ALA A 22 2.74 -12.55 3.05
C ALA A 22 4.08 -12.81 2.34
N ALA A 23 4.10 -12.69 1.02
CA ALA A 23 5.33 -12.88 0.24
C ALA A 23 6.38 -11.82 0.58
N ALA A 24 5.95 -10.56 0.73
CA ALA A 24 6.88 -9.48 1.09
C ALA A 24 7.49 -9.71 2.47
N HIS A 25 6.68 -10.16 3.44
CA HIS A 25 7.18 -10.47 4.78
C HIS A 25 8.23 -11.58 4.74
N GLU A 26 8.02 -12.62 3.94
CA GLU A 26 9.01 -13.69 3.78
C GLU A 26 10.34 -13.17 3.25
N MET A 27 10.28 -12.12 2.41
CA MET A 27 11.48 -11.51 1.84
C MET A 27 12.09 -10.43 2.73
N GLY A 28 11.50 -10.20 3.90
CA GLY A 28 12.04 -9.24 4.86
C GLY A 28 11.54 -7.81 4.71
N TYR A 29 10.56 -7.58 3.85
CA TYR A 29 9.96 -6.25 3.69
C TYR A 29 8.83 -6.02 4.69
N LYS A 30 8.59 -4.75 5.02
CA LYS A 30 7.36 -4.33 5.69
C LYS A 30 6.36 -3.87 4.65
N VAL A 31 5.07 -3.93 4.97
CA VAL A 31 4.01 -3.51 4.04
C VAL A 31 2.99 -2.65 4.77
N TRP A 32 2.67 -1.51 4.15
CA TRP A 32 1.56 -0.67 4.55
C TRP A 32 0.47 -0.79 3.50
N VAL A 33 -0.78 -1.00 3.93
CA VAL A 33 -1.93 -1.16 3.04
C VAL A 33 -2.88 0.00 3.23
N LEU A 34 -3.32 0.59 2.13
CA LEU A 34 -4.39 1.60 2.13
C LEU A 34 -5.65 0.97 1.54
N ASP A 35 -6.70 0.88 2.34
CA ASP A 35 -7.99 0.31 1.94
C ASP A 35 -9.07 0.85 2.88
N PRO A 36 -10.22 1.29 2.35
CA PRO A 36 -11.29 1.82 3.19
C PRO A 36 -11.98 0.76 4.07
N ASP A 37 -11.88 -0.51 3.73
CA ASP A 37 -12.52 -1.60 4.47
C ASP A 37 -11.75 -1.88 5.76
N PRO A 38 -12.37 -1.73 6.95
CA PRO A 38 -11.71 -2.05 8.21
C PRO A 38 -11.36 -3.53 8.36
N HIS A 39 -11.98 -4.40 7.57
CA HIS A 39 -11.73 -5.84 7.58
C HIS A 39 -10.96 -6.31 6.35
N SER A 40 -10.23 -5.42 5.71
CA SER A 40 -9.40 -5.74 4.55
C SER A 40 -8.51 -6.95 4.84
N PRO A 41 -8.55 -8.02 4.03
CA PRO A 41 -7.71 -9.21 4.26
C PRO A 41 -6.23 -8.89 4.36
N ALA A 42 -5.71 -8.06 3.46
CA ALA A 42 -4.31 -7.65 3.50
C ALA A 42 -4.04 -6.71 4.68
N GLY A 43 -4.99 -5.82 4.98
CA GLY A 43 -4.86 -4.88 6.08
C GLY A 43 -4.71 -5.57 7.43
N LEU A 44 -5.33 -6.74 7.60
CA LEU A 44 -5.27 -7.48 8.86
C LEU A 44 -3.88 -8.04 9.15
N ILE A 45 -3.06 -8.27 8.13
CA ILE A 45 -1.70 -8.82 8.31
C ILE A 45 -0.60 -7.83 7.96
N ALA A 46 -0.97 -6.65 7.46
CA ALA A 46 0.00 -5.60 7.14
C ALA A 46 0.65 -5.03 8.40
N ASP A 47 1.82 -4.45 8.24
CA ASP A 47 2.49 -3.76 9.35
C ASP A 47 1.73 -2.49 9.73
N ARG A 48 1.03 -1.89 8.78
CA ARG A 48 0.13 -0.76 9.03
C ARG A 48 -1.02 -0.78 8.03
N HIS A 49 -2.23 -0.56 8.52
CA HIS A 49 -3.43 -0.44 7.68
C HIS A 49 -3.94 0.99 7.75
N LEU A 50 -3.85 1.71 6.63
CA LEU A 50 -4.41 3.04 6.49
C LEU A 50 -5.85 2.90 6.00
N ARG A 51 -6.81 3.08 6.90
CA ARG A 51 -8.24 2.95 6.60
C ARG A 51 -8.74 4.25 6.01
N ALA A 52 -8.65 4.38 4.69
CA ALA A 52 -9.03 5.60 4.02
C ALA A 52 -9.42 5.30 2.58
N GLY A 53 -10.17 6.20 1.97
CA GLY A 53 -10.49 6.12 0.54
C GLY A 53 -9.29 6.48 -0.31
N TYR A 54 -9.31 6.06 -1.56
CA TYR A 54 -8.18 6.28 -2.46
C TYR A 54 -8.02 7.74 -2.89
N GLY A 55 -9.01 8.57 -2.64
CA GLY A 55 -8.93 10.02 -2.88
C GLY A 55 -8.53 10.83 -1.65
N ASP A 56 -8.22 10.18 -0.53
CA ASP A 56 -7.80 10.85 0.69
C ASP A 56 -6.32 11.22 0.60
N PHE A 57 -6.03 12.45 0.20
CA PHE A 57 -4.65 12.87 -0.01
C PHE A 57 -3.81 12.90 1.28
N ALA A 58 -4.43 13.09 2.43
CA ALA A 58 -3.70 13.01 3.70
C ALA A 58 -3.18 11.59 3.93
N ALA A 59 -4.02 10.57 3.64
CA ALA A 59 -3.60 9.18 3.75
C ALA A 59 -2.55 8.84 2.69
N LEU A 60 -2.69 9.35 1.47
CA LEU A 60 -1.70 9.15 0.42
C LEU A 60 -0.36 9.78 0.78
N ASP A 61 -0.36 10.95 1.41
CA ASP A 61 0.87 11.58 1.90
C ASP A 61 1.58 10.71 2.93
N ALA A 62 0.81 10.13 3.86
CA ALA A 62 1.37 9.24 4.88
C ALA A 62 1.99 7.99 4.23
N LEU A 63 1.30 7.42 3.25
CA LEU A 63 1.80 6.25 2.51
C LEU A 63 3.09 6.58 1.77
N ALA A 64 3.10 7.70 1.04
CA ALA A 64 4.27 8.12 0.29
C ALA A 64 5.47 8.41 1.18
N ALA A 65 5.24 9.04 2.34
CA ALA A 65 6.32 9.38 3.26
C ALA A 65 6.93 8.15 3.92
N GLY A 66 6.15 7.09 4.11
CA GLY A 66 6.59 5.89 4.82
C GLY A 66 7.05 4.74 3.95
N CYS A 67 6.83 4.81 2.63
CA CYS A 67 7.08 3.68 1.74
C CYS A 67 8.11 4.01 0.67
N ALA A 68 8.97 3.05 0.36
CA ALA A 68 9.99 3.19 -0.68
C ALA A 68 9.38 3.07 -2.08
N ALA A 69 8.29 2.32 -2.21
CA ALA A 69 7.55 2.17 -3.46
C ALA A 69 6.11 1.81 -3.13
N VAL A 70 5.20 2.07 -4.07
CA VAL A 70 3.78 1.77 -3.91
C VAL A 70 3.30 0.99 -5.12
N THR A 71 2.51 -0.05 -4.88
CA THR A 71 1.85 -0.85 -5.92
C THR A 71 0.34 -0.85 -5.71
N THR A 72 -0.40 -1.43 -6.64
CA THR A 72 -1.84 -1.56 -6.54
C THR A 72 -2.25 -3.01 -6.67
N GLU A 73 -3.32 -3.40 -5.96
CA GLU A 73 -3.89 -4.73 -6.06
C GLU A 73 -4.90 -4.84 -7.21
N PHE A 74 -5.52 -3.72 -7.57
CA PHE A 74 -6.62 -3.72 -8.54
C PHE A 74 -6.38 -2.68 -9.64
N GLU A 75 -7.13 -2.84 -10.76
CA GLU A 75 -6.89 -2.05 -11.96
C GLU A 75 -7.58 -0.68 -11.96
N ASN A 76 -8.61 -0.51 -11.14
CA ASN A 76 -9.46 0.67 -11.19
C ASN A 76 -9.12 1.74 -10.16
N VAL A 77 -7.84 1.91 -9.86
CA VAL A 77 -7.41 3.00 -9.00
C VAL A 77 -7.62 4.32 -9.73
N PRO A 78 -8.22 5.35 -9.09
CA PRO A 78 -8.41 6.63 -9.75
C PRO A 78 -7.10 7.20 -10.29
N ALA A 79 -7.14 7.74 -11.51
CA ALA A 79 -5.95 8.31 -12.15
C ALA A 79 -5.34 9.44 -11.29
N ASP A 80 -6.17 10.24 -10.66
CA ASP A 80 -5.72 11.33 -9.79
C ASP A 80 -4.89 10.79 -8.63
N THR A 81 -5.27 9.65 -8.07
CA THR A 81 -4.54 9.00 -6.98
C THR A 81 -3.15 8.58 -7.46
N LEU A 82 -3.07 7.92 -8.61
CA LEU A 82 -1.79 7.45 -9.16
C LEU A 82 -0.88 8.63 -9.53
N ASP A 83 -1.45 9.67 -10.14
CA ASP A 83 -0.69 10.86 -10.51
C ASP A 83 -0.14 11.55 -9.26
N TYR A 84 -0.94 11.63 -8.21
CA TYR A 84 -0.50 12.24 -6.96
C TYR A 84 0.66 11.47 -6.34
N LEU A 85 0.54 10.16 -6.23
CA LEU A 85 1.59 9.32 -5.64
C LEU A 85 2.86 9.32 -6.48
N ALA A 86 2.76 9.39 -7.80
CA ALA A 86 3.92 9.40 -8.69
C ALA A 86 4.85 10.58 -8.45
N LYS A 87 4.38 11.63 -7.77
CA LYS A 87 5.23 12.78 -7.41
C LYS A 87 6.20 12.46 -6.28
N PHE A 88 5.95 11.39 -5.51
CA PHE A 88 6.69 11.08 -4.29
C PHE A 88 7.38 9.72 -4.34
N VAL A 89 6.77 8.73 -4.97
CA VAL A 89 7.28 7.34 -4.99
C VAL A 89 7.24 6.75 -6.39
N PRO A 90 8.16 5.86 -6.72
CA PRO A 90 8.16 5.16 -7.99
C PRO A 90 6.99 4.17 -8.14
#